data_a485945666dc262572da6af7625a114c
#
_entry.id   a485945666dc262572da6af7625a114c
#
_cell.length_a   1.000
_cell.length_b   1.000
_cell.length_c   1.000
_cell.angle_alpha   90.00
_cell.angle_beta   90.00
_cell.angle_gamma   90.00
#
_symmetry.space_group_name_H-M   'P 1'
#
loop_
_entity.id
_entity.type
_entity.pdbx_description
1 polymer ?
#
loop_
_entity_poly.entity_id
_entity_poly.type
_entity_poly.pdbx_seq_one_letter_code
_entity_poly.pdbx_strand_id
1 'polypeptide(L)'
;MSNLNQRVRAVFSSLLLAVAFALPVQAEPDSSIDGVKFQDGKAYGMHGDQLEAIEDSVELPLHIKVNSDGTFKVADGKQRQLEPGQVIRRDGWILNPDGSIQPVVDHVAMKAGQVILVRDGRAGTITGPITLTNNLYITPDGFCDYPDGRHARLLDGQLFRLDGTSIPSKDTVTLKNGQVYVQKDGSLLSLTAIQVMGMNDGTRIHGDGLIQRLDGTTTQLHEGQTILIDGAINRH
;
A
#
# COMPACT_ATOMS: atom_id res chain seq x y z
N MET A 1 19.37 91.99 -9.34
CA MET A 1 18.72 91.51 -8.16
C MET A 1 17.93 90.31 -8.57
N SER A 2 18.51 89.16 -8.61
CA SER A 2 17.91 87.92 -9.12
C SER A 2 18.15 86.81 -8.13
N ASN A 3 17.08 86.24 -7.62
CA ASN A 3 17.07 85.08 -6.74
C ASN A 3 17.00 83.81 -7.56
N LEU A 4 18.02 83.01 -7.46
CA LEU A 4 18.16 81.70 -8.08
C LEU A 4 17.74 80.62 -7.09
N ASN A 5 16.54 80.04 -7.24
CA ASN A 5 16.06 78.91 -6.48
C ASN A 5 16.56 77.61 -7.12
N GLN A 6 17.52 76.97 -6.51
CA GLN A 6 17.92 75.59 -6.85
C GLN A 6 16.98 74.60 -6.15
N ARG A 7 16.20 73.86 -6.94
CA ARG A 7 15.43 72.71 -6.46
C ARG A 7 16.30 71.46 -6.55
N VAL A 8 16.66 70.94 -5.40
CA VAL A 8 17.31 69.62 -5.27
C VAL A 8 16.22 68.57 -5.42
N ARG A 9 16.28 67.77 -6.50
CA ARG A 9 15.46 66.56 -6.67
C ARG A 9 16.19 65.39 -6.04
N ALA A 10 15.64 64.87 -4.94
CA ALA A 10 16.09 63.60 -4.34
C ALA A 10 15.45 62.45 -5.17
N VAL A 11 16.30 61.65 -5.79
CA VAL A 11 15.93 60.43 -6.47
C VAL A 11 15.99 59.30 -5.42
N PHE A 12 14.83 58.86 -5.00
CA PHE A 12 14.72 57.63 -4.20
C PHE A 12 14.75 56.42 -5.14
N SER A 13 15.89 55.76 -5.23
CA SER A 13 16.00 54.44 -5.87
C SER A 13 15.49 53.37 -4.87
N SER A 14 14.24 52.91 -5.08
CA SER A 14 13.70 51.76 -4.39
C SER A 14 14.29 50.49 -4.95
N LEU A 15 15.22 49.87 -4.21
CA LEU A 15 15.76 48.55 -4.52
C LEU A 15 14.75 47.52 -4.09
N LEU A 16 13.97 46.99 -5.03
CA LEU A 16 13.06 45.84 -4.81
C LEU A 16 13.93 44.56 -4.74
N LEU A 17 14.13 44.06 -3.52
CA LEU A 17 14.76 42.76 -3.29
C LEU A 17 13.72 41.66 -3.52
N ALA A 18 13.72 41.05 -4.72
CA ALA A 18 12.90 39.88 -5.02
C ALA A 18 13.51 38.65 -4.33
N VAL A 19 12.94 38.26 -3.20
CA VAL A 19 13.25 36.97 -2.57
C VAL A 19 12.51 35.91 -3.36
N ALA A 20 13.24 35.19 -4.21
CA ALA A 20 12.72 34.00 -4.90
C ALA A 20 12.63 32.87 -3.85
N PHE A 21 11.42 32.58 -3.39
CA PHE A 21 11.15 31.34 -2.68
C PHE A 21 11.26 30.19 -3.69
N ALA A 22 12.37 29.46 -3.64
CA ALA A 22 12.48 28.18 -4.32
C ALA A 22 11.49 27.22 -3.61
N LEU A 23 10.34 26.96 -4.23
CA LEU A 23 9.46 25.88 -3.82
C LEU A 23 10.24 24.56 -3.99
N PRO A 24 10.16 23.64 -3.02
CA PRO A 24 10.76 22.33 -3.21
C PRO A 24 10.13 21.69 -4.45
N VAL A 25 10.94 21.37 -5.43
CA VAL A 25 10.52 20.56 -6.58
C VAL A 25 10.20 19.19 -6.00
N GLN A 26 8.93 18.84 -5.93
CA GLN A 26 8.51 17.47 -5.67
C GLN A 26 8.95 16.65 -6.89
N ALA A 27 9.75 15.61 -6.64
CA ALA A 27 10.08 14.65 -7.67
C ALA A 27 8.78 14.04 -8.21
N GLU A 28 8.59 14.02 -9.51
CA GLU A 28 7.47 13.30 -10.12
C GLU A 28 7.69 11.80 -9.90
N PRO A 29 6.61 11.03 -9.60
CA PRO A 29 6.72 9.58 -9.44
C PRO A 29 7.28 8.95 -10.70
N ASP A 30 8.25 8.03 -10.55
CA ASP A 30 8.80 7.29 -11.68
C ASP A 30 7.71 6.39 -12.29
N SER A 31 7.24 6.77 -13.47
CA SER A 31 6.17 6.07 -14.16
C SER A 31 6.62 4.74 -14.78
N SER A 32 7.92 4.50 -14.88
CA SER A 32 8.49 3.30 -15.50
C SER A 32 8.58 2.11 -14.54
N ILE A 33 8.54 2.35 -13.21
CA ILE A 33 8.68 1.32 -12.19
C ILE A 33 7.30 0.75 -11.81
N ASP A 34 7.11 -0.58 -11.90
CA ASP A 34 5.87 -1.27 -11.52
C ASP A 34 5.74 -1.46 -10.01
N GLY A 35 6.85 -1.43 -9.31
CA GLY A 35 6.94 -1.57 -7.86
C GLY A 35 8.39 -1.63 -7.40
N VAL A 36 8.60 -1.83 -6.10
CA VAL A 36 9.93 -1.97 -5.50
C VAL A 36 10.00 -3.26 -4.71
N LYS A 37 10.94 -4.13 -5.05
CA LYS A 37 11.24 -5.37 -4.35
C LYS A 37 12.42 -5.19 -3.41
N PHE A 38 12.31 -5.72 -2.20
CA PHE A 38 13.42 -5.76 -1.24
C PHE A 38 13.97 -7.18 -1.13
N GLN A 39 15.24 -7.35 -1.46
CA GLN A 39 15.93 -8.64 -1.34
C GLN A 39 17.43 -8.41 -1.09
N ASP A 40 18.08 -9.35 -0.41
CA ASP A 40 19.53 -9.33 -0.12
C ASP A 40 20.03 -8.01 0.50
N GLY A 41 19.15 -7.38 1.32
CA GLY A 41 19.45 -6.11 2.01
C GLY A 41 19.39 -4.87 1.11
N LYS A 42 18.86 -4.98 -0.11
CA LYS A 42 18.75 -3.87 -1.07
C LYS A 42 17.35 -3.78 -1.68
N ALA A 43 16.97 -2.57 -2.07
CA ALA A 43 15.77 -2.30 -2.82
C ALA A 43 16.05 -2.29 -4.33
N TYR A 44 15.14 -2.87 -5.10
CA TYR A 44 15.20 -2.95 -6.57
C TYR A 44 13.90 -2.42 -7.16
N GLY A 45 14.00 -1.51 -8.13
CA GLY A 45 12.89 -1.13 -9.00
C GLY A 45 12.53 -2.29 -9.94
N MET A 46 11.24 -2.52 -10.11
CA MET A 46 10.71 -3.56 -10.98
C MET A 46 10.21 -2.96 -12.30
N HIS A 47 10.65 -3.54 -13.42
CA HIS A 47 10.18 -3.22 -14.77
C HIS A 47 9.73 -4.55 -15.42
N GLY A 48 8.46 -4.93 -15.19
CA GLY A 48 8.01 -6.30 -15.48
C GLY A 48 8.80 -7.31 -14.65
N ASP A 49 9.51 -8.22 -15.34
CA ASP A 49 10.35 -9.26 -14.68
C ASP A 49 11.80 -8.80 -14.43
N GLN A 50 12.18 -7.60 -14.89
CA GLN A 50 13.53 -7.07 -14.69
C GLN A 50 13.62 -6.32 -13.38
N LEU A 51 14.77 -6.45 -12.70
CA LEU A 51 15.09 -5.77 -11.46
C LEU A 51 16.28 -4.83 -11.69
N GLU A 52 16.13 -3.57 -11.30
CA GLU A 52 17.17 -2.56 -11.34
C GLU A 52 17.46 -2.07 -9.91
N ALA A 53 18.71 -2.06 -9.49
CA ALA A 53 19.08 -1.64 -8.15
C ALA A 53 18.79 -0.15 -7.96
N ILE A 54 18.12 0.20 -6.85
CA ILE A 54 17.90 1.59 -6.45
C ILE A 54 19.17 2.09 -5.76
N GLU A 55 19.80 3.13 -6.32
CA GLU A 55 21.03 3.69 -5.75
C GLU A 55 20.77 4.51 -4.49
N ASP A 56 19.81 5.43 -4.53
CA ASP A 56 19.41 6.29 -3.40
C ASP A 56 17.99 6.04 -2.96
N SER A 57 17.04 6.52 -3.73
CA SER A 57 15.61 6.37 -3.45
C SER A 57 14.78 6.54 -4.72
N VAL A 58 13.58 5.97 -4.70
CA VAL A 58 12.58 6.13 -5.76
C VAL A 58 11.26 6.59 -5.13
N GLU A 59 10.50 7.38 -5.86
CA GLU A 59 9.16 7.81 -5.48
C GLU A 59 8.14 7.08 -6.36
N LEU A 60 7.26 6.32 -5.72
CA LEU A 60 6.10 5.67 -6.32
C LEU A 60 4.87 6.57 -6.16
N PRO A 61 3.75 6.31 -6.88
CA PRO A 61 2.48 6.98 -6.65
C PRO A 61 2.06 6.93 -5.17
N LEU A 62 1.09 7.77 -4.78
CA LEU A 62 0.58 7.90 -3.42
C LEU A 62 1.62 8.42 -2.40
N HIS A 63 2.64 9.15 -2.88
CA HIS A 63 3.73 9.69 -2.05
C HIS A 63 4.49 8.61 -1.26
N ILE A 64 4.70 7.46 -1.89
CA ILE A 64 5.50 6.38 -1.33
C ILE A 64 6.94 6.57 -1.76
N LYS A 65 7.81 6.96 -0.85
CA LYS A 65 9.26 7.06 -1.09
C LYS A 65 9.97 5.85 -0.51
N VAL A 66 10.70 5.11 -1.35
CA VAL A 66 11.48 3.92 -0.95
C VAL A 66 12.96 4.20 -1.15
N ASN A 67 13.77 3.95 -0.11
CA ASN A 67 15.22 4.09 -0.15
C ASN A 67 15.89 2.77 -0.53
N SER A 68 17.15 2.86 -0.94
CA SER A 68 17.98 1.70 -1.35
C SER A 68 18.15 0.62 -0.27
N ASP A 69 18.04 0.97 1.01
CA ASP A 69 18.11 0.06 2.16
C ASP A 69 16.75 -0.62 2.48
N GLY A 70 15.72 -0.40 1.66
CA GLY A 70 14.37 -0.91 1.86
C GLY A 70 13.54 -0.17 2.89
N THR A 71 14.06 0.92 3.49
CA THR A 71 13.21 1.81 4.29
C THR A 71 12.27 2.58 3.38
N PHE A 72 11.06 2.83 3.84
CA PHE A 72 10.09 3.61 3.07
C PHE A 72 9.25 4.54 3.94
N LYS A 73 8.73 5.59 3.32
CA LYS A 73 7.78 6.54 3.92
C LYS A 73 6.58 6.69 3.00
N VAL A 74 5.42 6.91 3.61
CA VAL A 74 4.19 7.31 2.92
C VAL A 74 3.78 8.71 3.36
N ALA A 75 2.64 9.20 2.89
CA ALA A 75 2.15 10.55 3.19
C ALA A 75 2.06 10.90 4.69
N ASP A 76 1.97 9.91 5.59
CA ASP A 76 1.98 10.12 7.04
C ASP A 76 3.36 10.47 7.63
N GLY A 77 4.41 10.45 6.79
CA GLY A 77 5.79 10.78 7.15
C GLY A 77 6.51 9.76 8.02
N LYS A 78 5.84 8.68 8.44
CA LYS A 78 6.46 7.62 9.24
C LYS A 78 7.38 6.77 8.40
N GLN A 79 8.55 6.45 8.96
CA GLN A 79 9.50 5.53 8.36
C GLN A 79 9.17 4.10 8.73
N ARG A 80 9.17 3.24 7.71
CA ARG A 80 8.91 1.80 7.81
C ARG A 80 10.03 1.03 7.12
N GLN A 81 10.10 -0.27 7.37
CA GLN A 81 11.09 -1.17 6.76
C GLN A 81 10.38 -2.29 6.02
N LEU A 82 10.83 -2.56 4.79
CA LEU A 82 10.46 -3.77 4.06
C LEU A 82 11.18 -4.98 4.64
N GLU A 83 10.48 -6.09 4.72
CA GLU A 83 11.06 -7.40 5.02
C GLU A 83 11.59 -8.06 3.73
N PRO A 84 12.60 -8.96 3.83
CA PRO A 84 13.14 -9.66 2.66
C PRO A 84 12.06 -10.37 1.84
N GLY A 85 12.08 -10.14 0.54
CA GLY A 85 11.13 -10.71 -0.41
C GLY A 85 9.81 -9.94 -0.58
N GLN A 86 9.55 -8.92 0.24
CA GLN A 86 8.38 -8.05 0.06
C GLN A 86 8.55 -7.13 -1.17
N VAL A 87 7.40 -6.82 -1.77
CA VAL A 87 7.30 -5.88 -2.91
C VAL A 87 6.29 -4.79 -2.59
N ILE A 88 6.72 -3.52 -2.57
CA ILE A 88 5.79 -2.38 -2.60
C ILE A 88 5.32 -2.18 -4.02
N ARG A 89 4.01 -2.16 -4.20
CA ARG A 89 3.33 -1.94 -5.47
C ARG A 89 2.95 -0.46 -5.63
N ARG A 90 2.77 -0.02 -6.86
CA ARG A 90 2.32 1.35 -7.20
C ARG A 90 0.96 1.73 -6.60
N ASP A 91 0.11 0.75 -6.33
CA ASP A 91 -1.23 0.94 -5.78
C ASP A 91 -1.28 1.06 -4.24
N GLY A 92 -0.12 1.11 -3.59
CA GLY A 92 0.00 1.28 -2.13
C GLY A 92 -0.23 0.00 -1.33
N TRP A 93 0.04 -1.14 -1.94
CA TRP A 93 0.00 -2.44 -1.26
C TRP A 93 1.38 -3.11 -1.26
N ILE A 94 1.66 -3.86 -0.22
CA ILE A 94 2.83 -4.71 -0.11
C ILE A 94 2.41 -6.14 -0.43
N LEU A 95 3.07 -6.74 -1.41
CA LEU A 95 2.98 -8.16 -1.70
C LEU A 95 4.02 -8.90 -0.87
N ASN A 96 3.59 -9.85 -0.06
CA ASN A 96 4.44 -10.70 0.76
C ASN A 96 4.95 -11.93 -0.02
N PRO A 97 6.05 -12.56 0.41
CA PRO A 97 6.59 -13.77 -0.25
C PRO A 97 5.63 -14.96 -0.27
N ASP A 98 4.65 -15.01 0.62
CA ASP A 98 3.60 -16.05 0.68
C ASP A 98 2.45 -15.77 -0.29
N GLY A 99 2.50 -14.65 -1.07
CA GLY A 99 1.46 -14.22 -1.98
C GLY A 99 0.35 -13.41 -1.33
N SER A 100 0.34 -13.26 -0.01
CA SER A 100 -0.59 -12.37 0.68
C SER A 100 -0.23 -10.91 0.45
N ILE A 101 -1.23 -10.03 0.59
CA ILE A 101 -1.03 -8.57 0.47
C ILE A 101 -1.44 -7.85 1.74
N GLN A 102 -0.79 -6.73 1.99
CA GLN A 102 -1.13 -5.83 3.09
C GLN A 102 -0.94 -4.37 2.65
N PRO A 103 -1.69 -3.41 3.23
CA PRO A 103 -1.49 -2.00 2.91
C PRO A 103 -0.16 -1.47 3.44
N VAL A 104 0.41 -0.46 2.77
CA VAL A 104 1.67 0.21 3.19
C VAL A 104 1.56 1.03 4.47
N VAL A 105 0.34 1.24 4.98
CA VAL A 105 0.07 2.01 6.20
C VAL A 105 -0.06 1.10 7.42
N ASP A 106 0.17 1.67 8.60
CA ASP A 106 -0.09 0.96 9.85
C ASP A 106 -1.56 0.57 9.95
N HIS A 107 -1.83 -0.67 10.34
CA HIS A 107 -3.19 -1.20 10.36
C HIS A 107 -3.35 -2.38 11.31
N VAL A 108 -4.59 -2.73 11.57
CA VAL A 108 -5.01 -3.96 12.23
C VAL A 108 -5.70 -4.84 11.19
N ALA A 109 -5.38 -6.12 11.18
CA ALA A 109 -5.96 -7.13 10.29
C ALA A 109 -6.46 -8.33 11.10
N MET A 110 -7.55 -8.94 10.65
CA MET A 110 -7.91 -10.29 11.07
C MET A 110 -7.35 -11.28 10.05
N LYS A 111 -6.52 -12.22 10.50
CA LYS A 111 -5.88 -13.24 9.65
C LYS A 111 -5.88 -14.60 10.37
N ALA A 112 -6.52 -15.59 9.76
CA ALA A 112 -6.61 -16.97 10.30
C ALA A 112 -7.09 -17.01 11.77
N GLY A 113 -8.11 -16.23 12.09
CA GLY A 113 -8.69 -16.18 13.44
C GLY A 113 -7.87 -15.43 14.48
N GLN A 114 -6.82 -14.72 14.10
CA GLN A 114 -5.96 -13.92 14.97
C GLN A 114 -5.90 -12.47 14.52
N VAL A 115 -5.85 -11.57 15.48
CA VAL A 115 -5.65 -10.15 15.21
C VAL A 115 -4.16 -9.85 15.07
N ILE A 116 -3.80 -9.33 13.91
CA ILE A 116 -2.45 -8.88 13.57
C ILE A 116 -2.42 -7.36 13.60
N LEU A 117 -1.48 -6.81 14.35
CA LEU A 117 -1.15 -5.39 14.34
C LEU A 117 0.10 -5.18 13.47
N VAL A 118 -0.03 -4.38 12.42
CA VAL A 118 1.11 -3.89 11.63
C VAL A 118 1.41 -2.45 12.06
N ARG A 119 2.62 -2.24 12.58
CA ARG A 119 3.10 -0.94 13.01
C ARG A 119 4.55 -0.75 12.56
N ASP A 120 4.82 0.39 11.94
CA ASP A 120 6.14 0.73 11.38
C ASP A 120 6.69 -0.35 10.41
N GLY A 121 5.78 -0.96 9.63
CA GLY A 121 6.08 -2.04 8.68
C GLY A 121 6.25 -3.43 9.29
N ARG A 122 6.17 -3.57 10.61
CA ARG A 122 6.33 -4.85 11.30
C ARG A 122 4.99 -5.43 11.72
N ALA A 123 4.74 -6.68 11.35
CA ALA A 123 3.55 -7.41 11.73
C ALA A 123 3.78 -8.20 13.03
N GLY A 124 2.79 -8.20 13.92
CA GLY A 124 2.80 -9.00 15.14
C GLY A 124 1.40 -9.34 15.60
N THR A 125 1.20 -10.55 16.12
CA THR A 125 -0.06 -10.94 16.77
C THR A 125 -0.21 -10.19 18.08
N ILE A 126 -1.39 -9.61 18.34
CA ILE A 126 -1.64 -8.98 19.64
C ILE A 126 -1.89 -10.05 20.71
N THR A 127 -1.29 -9.87 21.89
CA THR A 127 -1.45 -10.77 23.04
C THR A 127 -2.43 -10.24 24.10
N GLY A 128 -2.82 -8.97 23.96
CA GLY A 128 -3.81 -8.30 24.79
C GLY A 128 -4.67 -7.37 23.94
N PRO A 129 -5.75 -6.83 24.50
CA PRO A 129 -6.62 -5.93 23.77
C PRO A 129 -5.90 -4.63 23.41
N ILE A 130 -6.32 -4.02 22.30
CA ILE A 130 -5.85 -2.72 21.84
C ILE A 130 -7.02 -1.76 21.68
N THR A 131 -6.75 -0.46 21.79
CA THR A 131 -7.72 0.60 21.50
C THR A 131 -7.16 1.46 20.37
N LEU A 132 -7.91 1.62 19.30
CA LEU A 132 -7.57 2.49 18.19
C LEU A 132 -7.87 3.95 18.52
N THR A 133 -7.38 4.89 17.71
CA THR A 133 -7.50 6.33 17.98
C THR A 133 -8.95 6.83 18.06
N ASN A 134 -9.87 6.18 17.33
CA ASN A 134 -11.31 6.46 17.39
C ASN A 134 -12.04 5.78 18.55
N ASN A 135 -11.32 5.22 19.54
CA ASN A 135 -11.82 4.43 20.65
C ASN A 135 -12.48 3.09 20.26
N LEU A 136 -12.19 2.56 19.07
CA LEU A 136 -12.53 1.18 18.74
C LEU A 136 -11.63 0.24 19.56
N TYR A 137 -12.23 -0.56 20.44
CA TYR A 137 -11.54 -1.55 21.25
C TYR A 137 -11.56 -2.91 20.54
N ILE A 138 -10.42 -3.57 20.48
CA ILE A 138 -10.26 -4.84 19.76
C ILE A 138 -9.52 -5.84 20.64
N THR A 139 -10.11 -7.01 20.87
CA THR A 139 -9.49 -8.12 21.61
C THR A 139 -8.66 -9.04 20.68
N PRO A 140 -7.74 -9.84 21.23
CA PRO A 140 -6.92 -10.76 20.43
C PRO A 140 -7.69 -11.79 19.59
N ASP A 141 -8.89 -12.16 20.01
CA ASP A 141 -9.81 -13.04 19.28
C ASP A 141 -10.71 -12.31 18.29
N GLY A 142 -10.49 -10.98 18.12
CA GLY A 142 -11.18 -10.14 17.13
C GLY A 142 -12.54 -9.62 17.55
N PHE A 143 -12.90 -9.73 18.84
CA PHE A 143 -14.12 -9.02 19.31
C PHE A 143 -13.87 -7.52 19.34
N CYS A 144 -14.84 -6.74 18.87
CA CYS A 144 -14.77 -5.29 18.73
C CYS A 144 -15.89 -4.60 19.48
N ASP A 145 -15.52 -3.61 20.31
CA ASP A 145 -16.44 -2.68 20.92
C ASP A 145 -16.29 -1.30 20.26
N TYR A 146 -17.33 -0.85 19.59
CA TYR A 146 -17.36 0.45 18.92
C TYR A 146 -17.77 1.56 19.90
N PRO A 147 -17.29 2.81 19.70
CA PRO A 147 -17.64 3.93 20.57
C PRO A 147 -19.14 4.24 20.64
N ASP A 148 -19.89 3.83 19.62
CA ASP A 148 -21.35 3.99 19.54
C ASP A 148 -22.13 2.88 20.27
N GLY A 149 -21.44 1.98 20.97
CA GLY A 149 -22.01 0.87 21.71
C GLY A 149 -22.34 -0.37 20.88
N ARG A 150 -22.02 -0.38 19.59
CA ARG A 150 -22.11 -1.60 18.77
C ARG A 150 -21.02 -2.57 19.15
N HIS A 151 -21.34 -3.86 19.07
CA HIS A 151 -20.42 -4.97 19.24
C HIS A 151 -20.37 -5.77 17.94
N ALA A 152 -19.18 -6.16 17.51
CA ALA A 152 -19.01 -6.99 16.33
C ALA A 152 -17.79 -7.90 16.52
N ARG A 153 -17.64 -8.87 15.61
CA ARG A 153 -16.43 -9.66 15.50
C ARG A 153 -15.77 -9.37 14.16
N LEU A 154 -14.46 -9.14 14.18
CA LEU A 154 -13.69 -9.03 12.95
C LEU A 154 -13.75 -10.33 12.17
N LEU A 155 -14.02 -10.22 10.89
CA LEU A 155 -13.93 -11.34 9.96
C LEU A 155 -12.54 -11.38 9.35
N ASP A 156 -12.08 -12.57 8.97
CA ASP A 156 -10.83 -12.72 8.24
C ASP A 156 -10.80 -11.79 7.03
N GLY A 157 -9.69 -11.06 6.88
CA GLY A 157 -9.49 -10.06 5.83
C GLY A 157 -10.05 -8.69 6.10
N GLN A 158 -10.75 -8.46 7.18
CA GLN A 158 -11.08 -7.09 7.58
C GLN A 158 -9.84 -6.35 8.05
N LEU A 159 -9.71 -5.11 7.56
CA LEU A 159 -8.56 -4.24 7.81
C LEU A 159 -9.04 -2.90 8.35
N PHE A 160 -8.36 -2.40 9.38
CA PHE A 160 -8.59 -1.07 9.93
C PHE A 160 -7.28 -0.31 10.04
N ARG A 161 -7.26 0.95 9.63
CA ARG A 161 -6.18 1.87 10.01
C ARG A 161 -6.16 2.07 11.52
N LEU A 162 -5.05 2.54 12.06
CA LEU A 162 -4.96 2.80 13.52
C LEU A 162 -5.87 3.96 13.98
N ASP A 163 -6.41 4.75 13.06
CA ASP A 163 -7.45 5.74 13.32
C ASP A 163 -8.88 5.15 13.38
N GLY A 164 -9.00 3.83 13.12
CA GLY A 164 -10.25 3.09 13.13
C GLY A 164 -11.03 3.14 11.81
N THR A 165 -10.50 3.78 10.76
CA THR A 165 -11.12 3.73 9.44
C THR A 165 -10.91 2.37 8.77
N SER A 166 -11.96 1.83 8.15
CA SER A 166 -11.86 0.57 7.41
C SER A 166 -11.02 0.74 6.14
N ILE A 167 -10.17 -0.25 5.86
CA ILE A 167 -9.45 -0.36 4.59
C ILE A 167 -10.14 -1.45 3.77
N PRO A 168 -10.57 -1.17 2.52
CA PRO A 168 -11.10 -2.21 1.64
C PRO A 168 -10.05 -3.31 1.42
N SER A 169 -10.42 -4.57 1.63
CA SER A 169 -9.53 -5.70 1.30
C SER A 169 -9.43 -5.84 -0.22
N LYS A 170 -8.26 -6.34 -0.67
CA LYS A 170 -8.05 -6.71 -2.08
C LYS A 170 -7.90 -8.22 -2.17
N ASP A 171 -8.47 -8.79 -3.21
CA ASP A 171 -8.35 -10.21 -3.50
C ASP A 171 -7.16 -10.47 -4.44
N THR A 172 -6.48 -11.58 -4.26
CA THR A 172 -5.34 -11.98 -5.10
C THR A 172 -5.43 -13.43 -5.52
N VAL A 173 -4.77 -13.74 -6.63
CA VAL A 173 -4.54 -15.11 -7.09
C VAL A 173 -3.06 -15.30 -7.33
N THR A 174 -2.50 -16.36 -6.77
CA THR A 174 -1.06 -16.70 -6.87
C THR A 174 -0.91 -18.14 -7.33
N LEU A 175 -0.06 -18.38 -8.32
CA LEU A 175 0.40 -19.74 -8.66
C LEU A 175 1.76 -19.97 -7.98
N LYS A 176 1.84 -20.97 -7.09
CA LYS A 176 3.06 -21.30 -6.34
C LYS A 176 3.19 -22.81 -6.18
N ASN A 177 4.34 -23.35 -6.56
CA ASN A 177 4.63 -24.79 -6.56
C ASN A 177 3.56 -25.61 -7.34
N GLY A 178 3.10 -25.08 -8.47
CA GLY A 178 2.04 -25.69 -9.27
C GLY A 178 0.64 -25.67 -8.64
N GLN A 179 0.46 -24.95 -7.52
CA GLN A 179 -0.80 -24.83 -6.79
C GLN A 179 -1.33 -23.40 -6.88
N VAL A 180 -2.61 -23.25 -7.20
CA VAL A 180 -3.30 -21.94 -7.19
C VAL A 180 -3.79 -21.64 -5.78
N TYR A 181 -3.38 -20.48 -5.27
CA TYR A 181 -3.86 -19.89 -4.02
C TYR A 181 -4.69 -18.65 -4.34
N VAL A 182 -5.85 -18.56 -3.74
CA VAL A 182 -6.75 -17.40 -3.85
C VAL A 182 -6.89 -16.76 -2.49
N GLN A 183 -6.47 -15.50 -2.35
CA GLN A 183 -6.84 -14.68 -1.22
C GLN A 183 -8.17 -14.01 -1.56
N LYS A 184 -9.24 -14.46 -0.93
CA LYS A 184 -10.57 -13.90 -1.08
C LYS A 184 -11.09 -13.46 0.27
N ASP A 185 -11.54 -12.20 0.35
CA ASP A 185 -12.04 -11.64 1.60
C ASP A 185 -11.07 -11.85 2.79
N GLY A 186 -9.75 -11.83 2.49
CA GLY A 186 -8.64 -12.04 3.42
C GLY A 186 -8.38 -13.49 3.83
N SER A 187 -9.22 -14.42 3.42
CA SER A 187 -8.99 -15.85 3.61
C SER A 187 -8.16 -16.39 2.45
N LEU A 188 -7.06 -17.08 2.76
CA LEU A 188 -6.25 -17.76 1.77
C LEU A 188 -6.76 -19.17 1.56
N LEU A 189 -7.16 -19.47 0.32
CA LEU A 189 -7.70 -20.76 -0.10
C LEU A 189 -6.81 -21.35 -1.19
N SER A 190 -6.61 -22.66 -1.17
CA SER A 190 -5.95 -23.37 -2.27
C SER A 190 -6.99 -24.05 -3.16
N LEU A 191 -6.79 -23.98 -4.49
CA LEU A 191 -7.67 -24.66 -5.46
C LEU A 191 -6.98 -25.91 -5.98
N THR A 192 -7.69 -27.02 -5.99
CA THR A 192 -7.27 -28.21 -6.76
C THR A 192 -7.47 -27.94 -8.26
N ALA A 193 -6.72 -28.65 -9.13
CA ALA A 193 -6.74 -28.42 -10.59
C ALA A 193 -8.13 -28.42 -11.26
N ILE A 194 -9.09 -29.12 -10.67
CA ILE A 194 -10.47 -29.23 -11.19
C ILE A 194 -11.43 -28.20 -10.58
N GLN A 195 -11.01 -27.45 -9.57
CA GLN A 195 -11.87 -26.47 -8.92
C GLN A 195 -11.91 -25.15 -9.69
N VAL A 196 -13.07 -24.50 -9.64
CA VAL A 196 -13.26 -23.15 -10.17
C VAL A 196 -13.88 -22.31 -9.08
N MET A 197 -13.27 -21.15 -8.80
CA MET A 197 -13.77 -20.17 -7.85
C MET A 197 -14.30 -18.95 -8.59
N GLY A 198 -15.53 -18.52 -8.27
CA GLY A 198 -16.10 -17.25 -8.73
C GLY A 198 -15.76 -16.11 -7.78
N MET A 199 -15.32 -14.99 -8.35
CA MET A 199 -15.07 -13.74 -7.63
C MET A 199 -16.28 -12.81 -7.72
N ASN A 200 -16.31 -11.79 -6.85
CA ASN A 200 -17.47 -10.87 -6.75
C ASN A 200 -17.63 -9.98 -8.01
N ASP A 201 -16.57 -9.77 -8.78
CA ASP A 201 -16.55 -9.03 -10.05
C ASP A 201 -16.95 -9.91 -11.25
N GLY A 202 -17.31 -11.18 -11.03
CA GLY A 202 -17.64 -12.15 -12.07
C GLY A 202 -16.42 -12.87 -12.68
N THR A 203 -15.20 -12.56 -12.23
CA THR A 203 -14.01 -13.31 -12.61
C THR A 203 -14.09 -14.74 -12.11
N ARG A 204 -13.65 -15.70 -12.94
CA ARG A 204 -13.53 -17.12 -12.61
C ARG A 204 -12.07 -17.51 -12.55
N ILE A 205 -11.67 -18.17 -11.48
CA ILE A 205 -10.32 -18.65 -11.24
C ILE A 205 -10.34 -20.17 -11.26
N HIS A 206 -9.59 -20.75 -12.17
CA HIS A 206 -9.46 -22.20 -12.31
C HIS A 206 -8.21 -22.68 -11.54
N GLY A 207 -8.29 -23.86 -11.00
CA GLY A 207 -7.21 -24.46 -10.22
C GLY A 207 -5.96 -24.85 -11.04
N ASP A 208 -6.04 -24.79 -12.38
CA ASP A 208 -4.91 -24.91 -13.31
C ASP A 208 -4.21 -23.55 -13.57
N GLY A 209 -4.69 -22.49 -12.93
CA GLY A 209 -4.13 -21.15 -13.08
C GLY A 209 -4.72 -20.32 -14.21
N LEU A 210 -5.76 -20.80 -14.91
CA LEU A 210 -6.49 -19.98 -15.87
C LEU A 210 -7.42 -19.02 -15.14
N ILE A 211 -7.32 -17.73 -15.45
CA ILE A 211 -8.21 -16.67 -14.97
C ILE A 211 -9.07 -16.21 -16.13
N GLN A 212 -10.38 -16.32 -15.99
CA GLN A 212 -11.37 -15.84 -16.96
C GLN A 212 -12.12 -14.65 -16.38
N ARG A 213 -12.02 -13.48 -17.01
CA ARG A 213 -12.74 -12.27 -16.61
C ARG A 213 -14.16 -12.24 -17.19
N LEU A 214 -15.01 -11.40 -16.60
CA LEU A 214 -16.42 -11.25 -17.03
C LEU A 214 -16.55 -10.80 -18.49
N ASP A 215 -15.58 -10.01 -19.00
CA ASP A 215 -15.53 -9.56 -20.39
C ASP A 215 -15.07 -10.64 -21.38
N GLY A 216 -14.81 -11.85 -20.90
CA GLY A 216 -14.34 -12.99 -21.69
C GLY A 216 -12.82 -13.05 -21.90
N THR A 217 -12.08 -12.06 -21.42
CA THR A 217 -10.61 -12.12 -21.47
C THR A 217 -10.06 -13.20 -20.54
N THR A 218 -8.99 -13.85 -20.96
CA THR A 218 -8.33 -14.90 -20.19
C THR A 218 -6.86 -14.56 -19.94
N THR A 219 -6.36 -14.97 -18.78
CA THR A 219 -4.95 -14.85 -18.41
C THR A 219 -4.50 -16.17 -17.80
N GLN A 220 -3.40 -16.74 -18.29
CA GLN A 220 -2.77 -17.89 -17.68
C GLN A 220 -1.72 -17.42 -16.67
N LEU A 221 -1.84 -17.85 -15.42
CA LEU A 221 -0.83 -17.61 -14.39
C LEU A 221 0.44 -18.43 -14.67
N HIS A 222 1.57 -17.81 -14.41
CA HIS A 222 2.88 -18.44 -14.40
C HIS A 222 3.36 -18.68 -12.96
N GLU A 223 4.25 -19.63 -12.80
CA GLU A 223 4.83 -19.95 -11.49
C GLU A 223 5.44 -18.71 -10.82
N GLY A 224 5.08 -18.49 -9.56
CA GLY A 224 5.47 -17.32 -8.79
C GLY A 224 4.69 -16.03 -9.08
N GLN A 225 3.82 -16.03 -10.08
CA GLN A 225 3.03 -14.85 -10.44
C GLN A 225 1.85 -14.66 -9.49
N THR A 226 1.63 -13.40 -9.06
CA THR A 226 0.44 -12.97 -8.30
C THR A 226 -0.32 -11.90 -9.08
N ILE A 227 -1.62 -12.08 -9.26
CA ILE A 227 -2.51 -11.12 -9.89
C ILE A 227 -3.50 -10.59 -8.86
N LEU A 228 -3.72 -9.29 -8.85
CA LEU A 228 -4.80 -8.63 -8.11
C LEU A 228 -6.12 -8.79 -8.85
N ILE A 229 -7.14 -9.18 -8.10
CA ILE A 229 -8.52 -9.19 -8.56
C ILE A 229 -9.18 -7.96 -7.95
N ASP A 230 -9.45 -6.94 -8.76
CA ASP A 230 -10.16 -5.75 -8.33
C ASP A 230 -11.66 -6.05 -8.26
N GLY A 231 -12.04 -6.84 -7.26
CA GLY A 231 -13.44 -7.02 -6.90
C GLY A 231 -13.77 -6.08 -5.75
N ALA A 232 -14.44 -4.98 -6.01
CA ALA A 232 -15.03 -4.17 -4.96
C ALA A 232 -16.05 -5.03 -4.21
N ILE A 233 -15.71 -5.44 -2.98
CA ILE A 233 -16.65 -6.14 -2.12
C ILE A 233 -17.60 -5.10 -1.56
N ASN A 234 -18.75 -4.94 -2.17
CA ASN A 234 -19.90 -4.32 -1.53
C ASN A 234 -20.44 -5.32 -0.49
N ARG A 235 -19.85 -5.27 0.71
CA ARG A 235 -20.45 -5.92 1.88
C ARG A 235 -21.54 -4.97 2.40
N HIS A 236 -22.79 -5.31 2.14
CA HIS A 236 -23.95 -4.71 2.79
C HIS A 236 -24.10 -5.28 4.19
#